data_307cafd3e6fcba1fa575d84497eb2d3a
#
_entry.id   307cafd3e6fcba1fa575d84497eb2d3a
#
_cell.length_a   1.000
_cell.length_b   1.000
_cell.length_c   1.000
_cell.angle_alpha   90.00
_cell.angle_beta   90.00
_cell.angle_gamma   90.00
#
_symmetry.space_group_name_H-M   'P 1'
#
loop_
_entity.id
_entity.type
_entity.pdbx_description
1 polymer ?
#
loop_
_entity_poly.entity_id
_entity_poly.type
_entity_poly.pdbx_seq_one_letter_code
_entity_poly.pdbx_strand_id
1 'polypeptide(L)'
;LIDNNVKIGNFVEIKKSHLKSGVKAGHLSYIGDSNVGKNSNIGAGTITCNYDGKKKNRCIIGDNCFIGSNSSIVAPVKILNKAYIGAGSVITKDVPANTLSLTRIKQKFIKK
;
A
#
# COMPACT_ATOMS: atom_id res chain seq x y z
N LEU A 1 5.62 7.28 -13.42
CA LEU A 1 5.94 8.70 -13.20
C LEU A 1 6.25 8.93 -11.72
N ILE A 2 7.36 9.53 -11.44
CA ILE A 2 7.82 9.82 -10.09
C ILE A 2 7.91 11.32 -9.94
N ASP A 3 7.11 11.89 -9.05
CA ASP A 3 7.12 13.34 -8.82
C ASP A 3 8.28 13.75 -7.88
N ASN A 4 8.30 15.02 -7.46
CA ASN A 4 9.39 15.58 -6.65
C ASN A 4 9.41 15.00 -5.23
N ASN A 5 10.61 14.88 -4.68
CA ASN A 5 10.83 14.50 -3.29
C ASN A 5 10.29 13.11 -2.91
N VAL A 6 10.16 12.23 -3.88
CA VAL A 6 9.82 10.84 -3.63
C VAL A 6 11.06 10.10 -3.18
N LYS A 7 10.93 9.27 -2.14
CA LYS A 7 12.02 8.43 -1.65
C LYS A 7 11.71 6.98 -1.98
N ILE A 8 12.60 6.35 -2.73
CA ILE A 8 12.51 4.95 -3.11
C ILE A 8 13.78 4.27 -2.62
N GLY A 9 13.62 3.27 -1.79
CA GLY A 9 14.76 2.56 -1.21
C GLY A 9 15.09 1.27 -1.94
N ASN A 10 15.84 0.40 -1.25
CA ASN A 10 16.36 -0.82 -1.84
C ASN A 10 15.28 -1.86 -2.09
N PHE A 11 15.41 -2.54 -3.22
CA PHE A 11 14.54 -3.67 -3.60
C PHE A 11 13.07 -3.27 -3.69
N VAL A 12 12.82 -2.06 -4.20
CA VAL A 12 11.47 -1.58 -4.50
C VAL A 12 11.29 -1.60 -6.00
N GLU A 13 10.25 -2.27 -6.44
CA GLU A 13 9.86 -2.26 -7.86
C GLU A 13 8.64 -1.38 -8.03
N ILE A 14 8.70 -0.48 -9.01
CA ILE A 14 7.59 0.39 -9.38
C ILE A 14 7.30 0.17 -10.86
N LYS A 15 6.07 -0.24 -11.16
CA LYS A 15 5.68 -0.59 -12.52
C LYS A 15 4.35 0.07 -12.87
N LYS A 16 4.34 0.83 -13.97
CA LYS A 16 3.14 1.48 -14.51
C LYS A 16 2.36 2.23 -13.43
N SER A 17 3.07 3.00 -12.62
CA SER A 17 2.50 3.67 -11.46
C SER A 17 2.90 5.14 -11.44
N HIS A 18 2.13 5.92 -10.69
CA HIS A 18 2.44 7.33 -10.44
C HIS A 18 2.56 7.53 -8.93
N LEU A 19 3.75 7.88 -8.49
CA LEU A 19 4.02 8.26 -7.11
C LEU A 19 4.11 9.77 -7.03
N LYS A 20 3.18 10.39 -6.32
CA LYS A 20 3.12 11.84 -6.20
C LYS A 20 4.11 12.36 -5.19
N SER A 21 4.25 13.68 -5.12
CA SER A 21 5.28 14.34 -4.33
C SER A 21 5.34 13.83 -2.89
N GLY A 22 6.53 13.57 -2.41
CA GLY A 22 6.78 13.22 -1.01
C GLY A 22 6.44 11.78 -0.63
N VAL A 23 6.03 10.94 -1.57
CA VAL A 23 5.78 9.53 -1.29
C VAL A 23 7.06 8.85 -0.82
N LYS A 24 6.95 7.97 0.16
CA LYS A 24 8.06 7.17 0.66
C LYS A 24 7.76 5.70 0.48
N ALA A 25 8.67 4.99 -0.20
CA ALA A 25 8.60 3.54 -0.40
C ALA A 25 10.02 3.00 -0.18
N GLY A 26 10.40 2.83 1.09
CA GLY A 26 11.78 2.66 1.50
C GLY A 26 12.36 1.27 1.32
N HIS A 27 11.56 0.22 1.38
CA HIS A 27 12.11 -1.13 1.44
C HIS A 27 11.19 -2.19 0.85
N LEU A 28 11.76 -3.06 0.01
CA LEU A 28 11.21 -4.37 -0.33
C LEU A 28 9.73 -4.36 -0.74
N SER A 29 9.30 -3.37 -1.51
CA SER A 29 7.90 -3.23 -1.89
C SER A 29 7.69 -3.39 -3.37
N TYR A 30 6.50 -3.85 -3.76
CA TYR A 30 6.08 -3.86 -5.15
C TYR A 30 4.86 -2.96 -5.33
N ILE A 31 5.01 -1.94 -6.17
CA ILE A 31 3.96 -0.97 -6.47
C ILE A 31 3.68 -1.05 -7.97
N GLY A 32 2.61 -1.74 -8.33
CA GLY A 32 2.24 -1.96 -9.72
C GLY A 32 0.86 -1.43 -10.04
N ASP A 33 0.68 -0.85 -11.21
CA ASP A 33 -0.58 -0.32 -11.71
C ASP A 33 -1.29 0.56 -10.67
N SER A 34 -0.54 1.45 -9.99
CA SER A 34 -1.05 2.18 -8.84
C SER A 34 -0.83 3.68 -8.97
N ASN A 35 -1.74 4.44 -8.37
CA ASN A 35 -1.54 5.87 -8.12
C ASN A 35 -1.39 6.04 -6.60
N VAL A 36 -0.31 6.65 -6.17
CA VAL A 36 -0.03 6.89 -4.74
C VAL A 36 0.00 8.39 -4.51
N GLY A 37 -0.88 8.86 -3.64
CA GLY A 37 -1.07 10.27 -3.34
C GLY A 37 0.07 10.88 -2.55
N LYS A 38 0.07 12.21 -2.46
CA LYS A 38 1.14 13.00 -1.85
C LYS A 38 1.41 12.57 -0.41
N ASN A 39 2.68 12.49 -0.07
CA ASN A 39 3.17 12.25 1.28
C ASN A 39 2.70 10.95 1.92
N SER A 40 2.21 10.01 1.12
CA SER A 40 1.84 8.69 1.62
C SER A 40 3.08 7.85 1.86
N ASN A 41 3.02 7.01 2.88
CA ASN A 41 4.11 6.12 3.25
C ASN A 41 3.73 4.68 2.96
N ILE A 42 4.54 4.03 2.15
CA ILE A 42 4.38 2.61 1.82
C ILE A 42 5.34 1.81 2.69
N GLY A 43 4.80 1.05 3.62
CA GLY A 43 5.61 0.25 4.55
C GLY A 43 6.40 -0.86 3.86
N ALA A 44 7.46 -1.27 4.50
CA ALA A 44 8.34 -2.32 3.98
C ALA A 44 7.55 -3.60 3.69
N GLY A 45 7.82 -4.22 2.56
CA GLY A 45 7.19 -5.48 2.18
C GLY A 45 5.75 -5.36 1.71
N THR A 46 5.26 -4.14 1.46
CA THR A 46 3.92 -3.93 0.92
C THR A 46 3.86 -4.38 -0.53
N ILE A 47 2.82 -5.10 -0.89
CA ILE A 47 2.60 -5.61 -2.24
C ILE A 47 1.25 -5.11 -2.74
N THR A 48 1.24 -4.48 -3.90
CA THR A 48 0.00 -4.25 -4.62
C THR A 48 -0.27 -5.51 -5.44
N CYS A 49 -1.35 -6.20 -5.13
CA CYS A 49 -1.74 -7.41 -5.86
C CYS A 49 -2.56 -6.98 -7.08
N ASN A 50 -1.85 -6.56 -8.12
CA ASN A 50 -2.46 -5.92 -9.29
C ASN A 50 -2.92 -6.90 -10.38
N TYR A 51 -2.48 -8.15 -10.33
CA TYR A 51 -2.81 -9.14 -11.34
C TYR A 51 -3.69 -10.25 -10.75
N ASP A 52 -4.84 -10.50 -11.35
CA ASP A 52 -5.81 -11.47 -10.85
C ASP A 52 -5.71 -12.84 -11.55
N GLY A 53 -4.68 -13.05 -12.36
CA GLY A 53 -4.51 -14.25 -13.17
C GLY A 53 -5.02 -14.09 -14.60
N LYS A 54 -5.77 -13.03 -14.89
CA LYS A 54 -6.30 -12.74 -16.23
C LYS A 54 -5.98 -11.34 -16.67
N LYS A 55 -6.25 -10.34 -15.85
CA LYS A 55 -6.02 -8.92 -16.17
C LYS A 55 -5.38 -8.21 -14.99
N LYS A 56 -4.84 -7.04 -15.28
CA LYS A 56 -4.28 -6.16 -14.28
C LYS A 56 -5.32 -5.15 -13.83
N ASN A 57 -5.35 -4.86 -12.54
CA ASN A 57 -6.27 -3.93 -11.91
C ASN A 57 -5.47 -2.84 -11.18
N ARG A 58 -6.11 -1.72 -10.91
CA ARG A 58 -5.44 -0.57 -10.31
C ARG A 58 -5.73 -0.44 -8.83
N CYS A 59 -4.70 -0.01 -8.09
CA CYS A 59 -4.84 0.47 -6.73
C CYS A 59 -4.75 1.99 -6.74
N ILE A 60 -5.60 2.65 -5.96
CA ILE A 60 -5.53 4.08 -5.75
C ILE A 60 -5.34 4.31 -4.27
N ILE A 61 -4.21 4.91 -3.91
CA ILE A 61 -3.89 5.28 -2.54
C ILE A 61 -3.89 6.81 -2.50
N GLY A 62 -4.68 7.36 -1.61
CA GLY A 62 -4.84 8.80 -1.48
C GLY A 62 -3.65 9.48 -0.85
N ASP A 63 -3.84 10.76 -0.47
CA ASP A 63 -2.81 11.57 0.14
C ASP A 63 -2.66 11.26 1.64
N ASN A 64 -1.45 11.38 2.15
CA ASN A 64 -1.16 11.24 3.57
C ASN A 64 -1.64 9.92 4.18
N CYS A 65 -1.63 8.87 3.40
CA CYS A 65 -1.95 7.52 3.87
C CYS A 65 -0.72 6.87 4.49
N PHE A 66 -0.96 5.99 5.43
CA PHE A 66 0.09 5.15 6.01
C PHE A 66 -0.24 3.68 5.77
N ILE A 67 0.56 3.02 4.96
CA ILE A 67 0.38 1.60 4.66
C ILE A 67 1.36 0.82 5.51
N GLY A 68 0.85 0.03 6.46
CA GLY A 68 1.70 -0.74 7.37
C GLY A 68 2.51 -1.82 6.66
N SER A 69 3.63 -2.17 7.23
CA SER A 69 4.56 -3.15 6.66
C SER A 69 3.89 -4.49 6.39
N ASN A 70 4.32 -5.14 5.33
CA ASN A 70 3.84 -6.46 4.91
C ASN A 70 2.34 -6.52 4.63
N SER A 71 1.76 -5.41 4.20
CA SER A 71 0.36 -5.38 3.79
C SER A 71 0.23 -5.80 2.33
N SER A 72 -0.86 -6.50 2.03
CA SER A 72 -1.24 -6.84 0.66
C SER A 72 -2.44 -6.01 0.26
N ILE A 73 -2.28 -5.19 -0.78
CA ILE A 73 -3.34 -4.33 -1.27
C ILE A 73 -3.90 -4.98 -2.54
N VAL A 74 -5.06 -5.58 -2.44
CA VAL A 74 -5.64 -6.37 -3.52
C VAL A 74 -6.47 -5.48 -4.44
N ALA A 75 -5.94 -5.24 -5.62
CA ALA A 75 -6.60 -4.41 -6.63
C ALA A 75 -7.83 -5.12 -7.22
N PRO A 76 -8.88 -4.40 -7.63
CA PRO A 76 -9.02 -2.95 -7.56
C PRO A 76 -9.47 -2.49 -6.17
N VAL A 77 -8.84 -1.45 -5.66
CA VAL A 77 -9.20 -0.91 -4.35
C VAL A 77 -8.78 0.55 -4.27
N LYS A 78 -9.55 1.34 -3.52
CA LYS A 78 -9.25 2.73 -3.22
C LYS A 78 -9.06 2.91 -1.72
N ILE A 79 -7.92 3.43 -1.33
CA ILE A 79 -7.61 3.80 0.05
C ILE A 79 -7.61 5.31 0.09
N LEU A 80 -8.58 5.90 0.78
CA LEU A 80 -8.81 7.34 0.73
C LEU A 80 -7.89 8.10 1.68
N ASN A 81 -7.88 9.43 1.53
CA ASN A 81 -6.91 10.29 2.20
C ASN A 81 -6.83 10.07 3.71
N LYS A 82 -5.62 10.10 4.24
CA LYS A 82 -5.33 9.96 5.67
C LYS A 82 -5.77 8.64 6.30
N ALA A 83 -5.99 7.62 5.48
CA ALA A 83 -6.26 6.28 5.99
C ALA A 83 -4.97 5.63 6.48
N TYR A 84 -5.10 4.80 7.50
CA TYR A 84 -4.02 3.98 8.03
C TYR A 84 -4.36 2.52 7.81
N ILE A 85 -3.40 1.77 7.32
CA ILE A 85 -3.53 0.32 7.17
C ILE A 85 -2.60 -0.34 8.18
N GLY A 86 -3.16 -1.18 9.04
CA GLY A 86 -2.35 -1.90 10.02
C GLY A 86 -1.40 -2.89 9.36
N ALA A 87 -0.21 -3.05 9.95
CA ALA A 87 0.80 -3.95 9.40
C ALA A 87 0.26 -5.37 9.24
N GLY A 88 0.65 -6.03 8.15
CA GLY A 88 0.26 -7.39 7.86
C GLY A 88 -1.18 -7.57 7.41
N SER A 89 -1.85 -6.49 7.02
CA SER A 89 -3.25 -6.57 6.59
C SER A 89 -3.38 -6.99 5.13
N VAL A 90 -4.52 -7.60 4.80
CA VAL A 90 -4.92 -7.90 3.43
C VAL A 90 -6.15 -7.05 3.12
N ILE A 91 -5.98 -6.03 2.30
CA ILE A 91 -7.02 -5.05 2.00
C ILE A 91 -7.69 -5.42 0.69
N THR A 92 -8.97 -5.75 0.75
CA THR A 92 -9.76 -6.17 -0.41
C THR A 92 -10.95 -5.26 -0.70
N LYS A 93 -11.22 -4.32 0.19
CA LYS A 93 -12.34 -3.36 0.07
C LYS A 93 -11.82 -1.94 0.19
N ASP A 94 -12.53 -1.01 -0.40
CA ASP A 94 -12.19 0.41 -0.30
C ASP A 94 -12.15 0.84 1.17
N VAL A 95 -11.18 1.68 1.50
CA VAL A 95 -10.97 2.17 2.87
C VAL A 95 -11.35 3.65 2.92
N PRO A 96 -12.30 4.03 3.77
CA PRO A 96 -12.71 5.43 3.91
C PRO A 96 -11.58 6.32 4.42
N ALA A 97 -11.68 7.60 4.12
CA ALA A 97 -10.72 8.59 4.62
C ALA A 97 -10.70 8.61 6.16
N ASN A 98 -9.55 8.96 6.72
CA ASN A 98 -9.37 9.16 8.17
C ASN A 98 -9.74 7.92 8.99
N THR A 99 -9.46 6.74 8.46
CA THR A 99 -9.88 5.47 9.07
C THR A 99 -8.67 4.56 9.25
N LEU A 100 -8.61 3.84 10.34
CA LEU A 100 -7.69 2.72 10.51
C LEU A 100 -8.39 1.45 10.07
N SER A 101 -7.81 0.75 9.10
CA SER A 101 -8.30 -0.56 8.65
C SER A 101 -7.22 -1.61 8.89
N LEU A 102 -7.61 -2.72 9.44
CA LEU A 102 -6.69 -3.84 9.63
C LEU A 102 -7.44 -5.16 9.50
N THR A 103 -6.71 -6.17 9.02
CA THR A 103 -7.23 -7.53 8.87
C THR A 103 -6.15 -8.48 9.36
N ARG A 104 -6.28 -8.95 10.57
CA ARG A 104 -5.34 -9.93 11.12
C ARG A 104 -5.98 -10.68 12.26
N ILE A 105 -5.56 -11.93 12.42
CA ILE A 105 -6.04 -12.79 13.48
C ILE A 105 -5.49 -12.28 14.81
N LYS A 106 -6.32 -12.32 15.85
CA LYS A 106 -5.90 -11.96 17.19
C LYS A 106 -4.78 -12.89 17.63
N GLN A 107 -3.72 -12.31 18.17
CA GLN A 107 -2.58 -13.09 18.68
C GLN A 107 -3.01 -14.00 19.83
N LYS A 108 -2.54 -15.23 19.80
CA LYS A 108 -2.82 -16.25 20.81
C LYS A 108 -1.53 -16.73 21.45
N PHE A 109 -1.62 -17.09 22.71
CA PHE A 109 -0.53 -17.71 23.43
C PHE A 109 -0.93 -19.16 23.75
N ILE A 110 -0.10 -20.11 23.33
CA ILE A 110 -0.36 -21.52 23.52
C ILE A 110 0.78 -22.07 24.38
N LYS A 111 0.43 -22.66 25.52
CA LYS A 111 1.43 -23.24 26.43
C LYS A 111 2.10 -24.43 25.75
N LYS A 112 3.43 -24.44 25.79
CA LYS A 112 4.23 -25.53 25.23
C LYS A 112 4.32 -26.70 26.20
#